data_250c14f1b485e209d61588f128fd32d2
#
_entry.id   250c14f1b485e209d61588f128fd32d2
#
_cell.length_a   1.000
_cell.length_b   1.000
_cell.length_c   1.000
_cell.angle_alpha   90.00
_cell.angle_beta   90.00
_cell.angle_gamma   90.00
#
_symmetry.space_group_name_H-M   'P 1'
#
loop_
_entity.id
_entity.type
_entity.pdbx_description
1 polymer ?
#
loop_
_entity_poly.entity_id
_entity_poly.type
_entity_poly.pdbx_seq_one_letter_code
_entity_poly.pdbx_strand_id
1 'polypeptide(L)'
;MVEKSGVGSARRDSLNFVSNYDHDYYHYCDFDRLLTWIKEYPAELNSFIQNIVDVDYLIIGRTETAFQTHPEEWQVTETVSNKIMSLQLGKEVDITAGSCALSKRAINHIIKYSKCRMTDGEWPMIINTFTDFNIGYMAVDGLKYVNKLNQDNIMDPIKAWSTRLELSYIISQSILEVTKKS
;
A
#
# COMPACT_ATOMS: atom_id res chain seq x y z
N MET A 1 -16.37 -19.94 3.11
CA MET A 1 -15.42 -19.73 1.97
C MET A 1 -15.75 -18.36 1.43
N VAL A 2 -14.84 -17.38 1.54
CA VAL A 2 -15.07 -16.03 1.01
C VAL A 2 -14.85 -16.10 -0.50
N GLU A 3 -15.80 -15.63 -1.29
CA GLU A 3 -15.68 -15.55 -2.74
C GLU A 3 -14.48 -14.69 -3.12
N LYS A 4 -13.64 -15.11 -4.07
CA LYS A 4 -12.50 -14.31 -4.52
C LYS A 4 -12.97 -13.12 -5.35
N SER A 5 -13.21 -12.02 -4.68
CA SER A 5 -13.71 -10.76 -5.27
C SER A 5 -12.60 -9.77 -5.72
N GLY A 6 -11.33 -10.22 -5.70
CA GLY A 6 -10.16 -9.42 -6.09
C GLY A 6 -9.47 -8.71 -4.92
N VAL A 7 -8.23 -8.23 -5.17
CA VAL A 7 -7.34 -7.65 -4.14
C VAL A 7 -7.98 -6.45 -3.44
N GLY A 8 -8.55 -5.51 -4.18
CA GLY A 8 -9.18 -4.31 -3.60
C GLY A 8 -10.37 -4.63 -2.69
N SER A 9 -11.18 -5.66 -3.04
CA SER A 9 -12.27 -6.11 -2.18
C SER A 9 -11.73 -6.72 -0.89
N ALA A 10 -10.76 -7.62 -0.96
CA ALA A 10 -10.18 -8.25 0.23
C ALA A 10 -9.57 -7.22 1.19
N ARG A 11 -8.90 -6.18 0.65
CA ARG A 11 -8.35 -5.10 1.46
C ARG A 11 -9.45 -4.25 2.12
N ARG A 12 -10.53 -3.93 1.41
CA ARG A 12 -11.70 -3.23 1.99
C ARG A 12 -12.40 -4.07 3.06
N ASP A 13 -12.54 -5.37 2.83
CA ASP A 13 -13.13 -6.30 3.82
C ASP A 13 -12.29 -6.33 5.11
N SER A 14 -10.96 -6.26 4.99
CA SER A 14 -10.07 -6.13 6.16
C SER A 14 -10.33 -4.84 6.93
N LEU A 15 -10.51 -3.69 6.24
CA LEU A 15 -10.85 -2.43 6.92
C LEU A 15 -12.24 -2.48 7.57
N ASN A 16 -13.25 -3.05 6.89
CA ASN A 16 -14.57 -3.24 7.46
C ASN A 16 -14.52 -4.14 8.72
N PHE A 17 -13.70 -5.19 8.70
CA PHE A 17 -13.52 -6.06 9.85
C PHE A 17 -12.93 -5.30 11.04
N VAL A 18 -11.80 -4.61 10.84
CA VAL A 18 -11.10 -3.92 11.94
C VAL A 18 -11.85 -2.69 12.42
N SER A 19 -12.73 -2.08 11.64
CA SER A 19 -13.55 -0.94 12.04
C SER A 19 -14.49 -1.25 13.22
N ASN A 20 -14.79 -2.52 13.49
CA ASN A 20 -15.59 -2.97 14.62
C ASN A 20 -14.80 -3.00 15.94
N TYR A 21 -13.50 -2.81 15.91
CA TYR A 21 -12.66 -2.78 17.09
C TYR A 21 -12.34 -1.34 17.47
N ASP A 22 -12.12 -1.11 18.76
CA ASP A 22 -11.89 0.23 19.30
C ASP A 22 -10.39 0.41 19.60
N HIS A 23 -9.64 0.76 18.58
CA HIS A 23 -8.23 1.14 18.63
C HIS A 23 -8.04 2.47 17.94
N ASP A 24 -7.03 3.23 18.34
CA ASP A 24 -6.73 4.54 17.75
C ASP A 24 -6.08 4.38 16.36
N TYR A 25 -5.20 3.37 16.20
CA TYR A 25 -4.44 3.12 14.98
C TYR A 25 -4.48 1.65 14.57
N TYR A 26 -4.40 1.44 13.28
CA TYR A 26 -4.39 0.13 12.63
C TYR A 26 -3.27 0.07 11.61
N HIS A 27 -2.53 -1.03 11.60
CA HIS A 27 -1.53 -1.30 10.58
C HIS A 27 -2.07 -2.32 9.57
N TYR A 28 -2.18 -1.93 8.31
CA TYR A 28 -2.38 -2.84 7.19
C TYR A 28 -1.03 -3.21 6.60
N CYS A 29 -0.80 -4.50 6.37
CA CYS A 29 0.38 -4.99 5.66
C CYS A 29 0.03 -6.26 4.89
N ASP A 30 0.47 -6.39 3.66
CA ASP A 30 0.36 -7.63 2.89
C ASP A 30 1.12 -8.74 3.64
N PHE A 31 0.51 -9.91 3.76
CA PHE A 31 0.94 -10.95 4.71
C PHE A 31 2.36 -11.46 4.48
N ASP A 32 2.76 -11.63 3.21
CA ASP A 32 4.11 -12.02 2.82
C ASP A 32 5.16 -10.97 3.24
N ARG A 33 4.81 -9.69 3.15
CA ARG A 33 5.63 -8.56 3.60
C ARG A 33 5.78 -8.55 5.11
N LEU A 34 4.68 -8.74 5.83
CA LEU A 34 4.68 -8.81 7.29
C LEU A 34 5.56 -9.96 7.80
N LEU A 35 5.48 -11.14 7.16
CA LEU A 35 6.34 -12.28 7.52
C LEU A 35 7.83 -11.98 7.34
N THR A 36 8.21 -11.30 6.25
CA THR A 36 9.58 -10.85 6.03
C THR A 36 10.03 -9.88 7.11
N TRP A 37 9.19 -8.90 7.41
CA TRP A 37 9.48 -7.86 8.41
C TRP A 37 9.69 -8.46 9.80
N ILE A 38 8.76 -9.33 10.24
CA ILE A 38 8.87 -10.04 11.53
C ILE A 38 10.15 -10.87 11.61
N LYS A 39 10.50 -11.58 10.53
CA LYS A 39 11.60 -12.53 10.52
C LYS A 39 12.98 -11.87 10.42
N GLU A 40 13.11 -10.85 9.59
CA GLU A 40 14.41 -10.30 9.25
C GLU A 40 14.71 -8.93 9.89
N TYR A 41 13.65 -8.17 10.22
CA TYR A 41 13.75 -6.83 10.80
C TYR A 41 12.83 -6.62 12.01
N PRO A 42 12.83 -7.53 13.02
CA PRO A 42 11.90 -7.45 14.15
C PRO A 42 12.08 -6.18 15.01
N ALA A 43 13.31 -5.68 15.12
CA ALA A 43 13.58 -4.45 15.87
C ALA A 43 12.99 -3.20 15.18
N GLU A 44 13.08 -3.13 13.84
CA GLU A 44 12.46 -2.06 13.05
C GLU A 44 10.93 -2.10 13.19
N LEU A 45 10.32 -3.29 13.04
CA LEU A 45 8.88 -3.47 13.21
C LEU A 45 8.41 -3.06 14.62
N ASN A 46 9.13 -3.47 15.66
CA ASN A 46 8.79 -3.09 17.03
C ASN A 46 8.89 -1.57 17.24
N SER A 47 9.94 -0.94 16.73
CA SER A 47 10.08 0.52 16.78
C SER A 47 8.95 1.21 16.04
N PHE A 48 8.59 0.72 14.85
CA PHE A 48 7.47 1.22 14.06
C PHE A 48 6.15 1.15 14.84
N ILE A 49 5.80 -0.02 15.39
CA ILE A 49 4.54 -0.21 16.13
C ILE A 49 4.43 0.72 17.34
N GLN A 50 5.54 0.97 18.04
CA GLN A 50 5.57 1.87 19.20
C GLN A 50 5.43 3.35 18.83
N ASN A 51 5.72 3.72 17.59
CA ASN A 51 5.75 5.10 17.10
C ASN A 51 4.72 5.39 16.00
N ILE A 52 3.72 4.51 15.81
CA ILE A 52 2.55 4.80 14.95
C ILE A 52 1.67 5.81 15.66
N VAL A 53 2.04 7.07 15.60
CA VAL A 53 1.27 8.16 16.21
C VAL A 53 1.37 9.41 15.34
N ASP A 54 0.44 10.34 15.53
CA ASP A 54 0.45 11.71 15.01
C ASP A 54 0.12 11.90 13.50
N VAL A 55 -0.23 10.83 12.76
CA VAL A 55 -0.72 10.96 11.39
C VAL A 55 -1.99 10.13 11.17
N ASP A 56 -2.87 10.60 10.32
CA ASP A 56 -4.12 9.89 10.02
C ASP A 56 -3.92 8.75 9.02
N TYR A 57 -3.05 8.98 8.05
CA TYR A 57 -2.65 8.01 7.06
C TYR A 57 -1.13 8.03 6.91
N LEU A 58 -0.48 6.94 7.26
CA LEU A 58 0.95 6.77 7.05
C LEU A 58 1.20 5.82 5.89
N ILE A 59 1.76 6.34 4.80
CA ILE A 59 2.29 5.52 3.72
C ILE A 59 3.59 4.88 4.22
N ILE A 60 3.66 3.54 4.20
CA ILE A 60 4.86 2.80 4.58
C ILE A 60 5.45 2.22 3.30
N GLY A 61 6.49 2.89 2.80
CA GLY A 61 7.21 2.48 1.61
C GLY A 61 8.48 1.72 1.93
N ARG A 62 9.23 1.40 0.90
CA ARG A 62 10.52 0.71 0.97
C ARG A 62 11.67 1.71 0.97
N THR A 63 12.74 1.41 1.71
CA THR A 63 14.03 2.07 1.45
C THR A 63 14.48 1.74 0.04
N GLU A 64 15.41 2.52 -0.51
CA GLU A 64 16.00 2.25 -1.83
C GLU A 64 16.59 0.82 -1.86
N THR A 65 17.29 0.41 -0.80
CA THR A 65 17.86 -0.94 -0.67
C THR A 65 16.78 -2.02 -0.72
N ALA A 66 15.67 -1.84 -0.01
CA ALA A 66 14.57 -2.79 -0.02
C ALA A 66 13.84 -2.81 -1.38
N PHE A 67 13.67 -1.65 -2.02
CA PHE A 67 13.06 -1.53 -3.33
C PHE A 67 13.85 -2.29 -4.40
N GLN A 68 15.17 -2.15 -4.41
CA GLN A 68 16.08 -2.82 -5.35
C GLN A 68 16.12 -4.36 -5.21
N THR A 69 15.57 -4.93 -4.14
CA THR A 69 15.46 -6.39 -4.02
C THR A 69 14.35 -7.00 -4.88
N HIS A 70 13.44 -6.17 -5.39
CA HIS A 70 12.30 -6.62 -6.19
C HIS A 70 12.71 -6.97 -7.63
N PRO A 71 11.93 -7.82 -8.34
CA PRO A 71 12.12 -8.07 -9.76
C PRO A 71 12.14 -6.77 -10.58
N GLU A 72 12.92 -6.73 -11.65
CA GLU A 72 13.12 -5.53 -12.46
C GLU A 72 11.81 -4.97 -13.03
N GLU A 73 10.91 -5.84 -13.51
CA GLU A 73 9.61 -5.43 -14.03
C GLU A 73 8.72 -4.78 -12.96
N TRP A 74 8.91 -5.14 -11.68
CA TRP A 74 8.22 -4.46 -10.58
C TRP A 74 8.83 -3.08 -10.35
N GLN A 75 10.15 -3.01 -10.22
CA GLN A 75 10.84 -1.74 -9.97
C GLN A 75 10.46 -0.68 -11.02
N VAL A 76 10.55 -1.03 -12.30
CA VAL A 76 10.26 -0.10 -13.39
C VAL A 76 8.80 0.35 -13.40
N THR A 77 7.86 -0.58 -13.30
CA THR A 77 6.44 -0.24 -13.41
C THR A 77 5.90 0.44 -12.15
N GLU A 78 6.34 0.04 -10.97
CA GLU A 78 5.94 0.65 -9.70
C GLU A 78 6.50 2.06 -9.54
N THR A 79 7.70 2.34 -10.06
CA THR A 79 8.26 3.70 -10.11
C THR A 79 7.33 4.68 -10.81
N VAL A 80 6.61 4.26 -11.86
CA VAL A 80 5.63 5.11 -12.56
C VAL A 80 4.45 5.46 -11.63
N SER A 81 3.87 4.48 -10.95
CA SER A 81 2.76 4.70 -10.01
C SER A 81 3.18 5.57 -8.82
N ASN A 82 4.36 5.30 -8.27
CA ASN A 82 4.94 6.08 -7.18
C ASN A 82 5.19 7.53 -7.59
N LYS A 83 5.68 7.75 -8.81
CA LYS A 83 5.89 9.11 -9.33
C LYS A 83 4.59 9.89 -9.51
N ILE A 84 3.53 9.25 -10.00
CA ILE A 84 2.21 9.89 -10.14
C ILE A 84 1.68 10.31 -8.76
N MET A 85 1.75 9.44 -7.76
CA MET A 85 1.32 9.77 -6.39
C MET A 85 2.20 10.86 -5.77
N SER A 86 3.51 10.79 -5.96
CA SER A 86 4.45 11.81 -5.46
C SER A 86 4.10 13.21 -6.00
N LEU A 87 3.73 13.31 -7.27
CA LEU A 87 3.27 14.57 -7.87
C LEU A 87 1.95 15.05 -7.25
N GLN A 88 1.02 14.15 -6.95
CA GLN A 88 -0.26 14.51 -6.32
C GLN A 88 -0.09 14.99 -4.88
N LEU A 89 0.83 14.38 -4.13
CA LEU A 89 1.06 14.72 -2.72
C LEU A 89 2.12 15.82 -2.52
N GLY A 90 2.83 16.22 -3.58
CA GLY A 90 3.93 17.21 -3.51
C GLY A 90 5.15 16.72 -2.72
N LYS A 91 5.31 15.41 -2.53
CA LYS A 91 6.44 14.76 -1.83
C LYS A 91 6.72 13.38 -2.39
N GLU A 92 7.98 12.95 -2.36
CA GLU A 92 8.35 11.61 -2.84
C GLU A 92 7.79 10.53 -1.90
N VAL A 93 7.10 9.53 -2.48
CA VAL A 93 6.49 8.41 -1.76
C VAL A 93 6.58 7.11 -2.57
N ASP A 94 6.62 5.99 -1.86
CA ASP A 94 6.43 4.64 -2.42
C ASP A 94 5.12 4.05 -1.88
N ILE A 95 4.09 4.04 -2.73
CA ILE A 95 2.74 3.57 -2.38
C ILE A 95 2.53 2.09 -2.67
N THR A 96 3.44 1.46 -3.42
CA THR A 96 3.25 0.11 -3.95
C THR A 96 3.83 -0.98 -3.05
N ALA A 97 4.29 -0.62 -1.88
CA ALA A 97 4.91 -1.54 -0.92
C ALA A 97 3.93 -2.50 -0.21
N GLY A 98 2.61 -2.26 -0.35
CA GLY A 98 1.58 -3.09 0.27
C GLY A 98 1.45 -2.90 1.78
N SER A 99 1.79 -1.73 2.32
CA SER A 99 1.72 -1.43 3.74
C SER A 99 1.33 0.02 4.02
N CYS A 100 0.45 0.21 5.00
CA CYS A 100 0.08 1.54 5.52
C CYS A 100 -0.42 1.46 6.96
N ALA A 101 -0.35 2.57 7.70
CA ALA A 101 -1.03 2.70 8.98
C ALA A 101 -2.11 3.77 8.91
N LEU A 102 -3.19 3.57 9.66
CA LEU A 102 -4.39 4.39 9.57
C LEU A 102 -4.95 4.70 10.96
N SER A 103 -5.37 5.95 11.16
CA SER A 103 -6.22 6.28 12.31
C SER A 103 -7.63 5.73 12.12
N LYS A 104 -8.38 5.57 13.22
CA LYS A 104 -9.79 5.14 13.18
C LYS A 104 -10.63 6.03 12.27
N ARG A 105 -10.41 7.35 12.30
CA ARG A 105 -11.17 8.30 11.47
C ARG A 105 -10.82 8.17 9.99
N ALA A 106 -9.56 7.88 9.64
CA ALA A 106 -9.15 7.62 8.26
C ALA A 106 -9.81 6.36 7.69
N ILE A 107 -9.87 5.27 8.48
CA ILE A 107 -10.58 4.05 8.09
C ILE A 107 -12.03 4.33 7.73
N ASN A 108 -12.75 5.09 8.54
CA ASN A 108 -14.16 5.42 8.30
C ASN A 108 -14.37 6.17 6.97
N HIS A 109 -13.45 7.08 6.62
CA HIS A 109 -13.48 7.78 5.34
C HIS A 109 -13.17 6.84 4.17
N ILE A 110 -12.16 5.99 4.30
CA ILE A 110 -11.82 5.03 3.25
C ILE A 110 -12.97 4.05 3.00
N ILE A 111 -13.58 3.48 4.04
CA ILE A 111 -14.74 2.59 3.90
C ILE A 111 -15.88 3.27 3.14
N LYS A 112 -16.12 4.55 3.39
CA LYS A 112 -17.20 5.30 2.75
C LYS A 112 -16.98 5.53 1.26
N TYR A 113 -15.74 5.77 0.84
CA TYR A 113 -15.43 6.26 -0.51
C TYR A 113 -14.69 5.27 -1.40
N SER A 114 -14.02 4.24 -0.84
CA SER A 114 -13.20 3.28 -1.60
C SER A 114 -14.06 2.36 -2.48
N LYS A 115 -13.74 2.33 -3.78
CA LYS A 115 -14.47 1.54 -4.79
C LYS A 115 -13.56 0.96 -5.89
N CYS A 116 -12.32 1.44 -6.00
CA CYS A 116 -11.43 1.06 -7.09
C CYS A 116 -10.92 -0.39 -6.95
N ARG A 117 -10.45 -0.92 -8.07
CA ARG A 117 -9.85 -2.27 -8.12
C ARG A 117 -8.57 -2.37 -7.33
N MET A 118 -7.75 -1.28 -7.30
CA MET A 118 -6.51 -1.20 -6.53
C MET A 118 -6.58 -0.08 -5.50
N THR A 119 -6.18 -0.41 -4.29
CA THR A 119 -6.31 0.48 -3.13
C THR A 119 -5.03 1.29 -2.85
N ASP A 120 -3.90 0.88 -3.42
CA ASP A 120 -2.59 1.50 -3.19
C ASP A 120 -2.58 2.99 -3.56
N GLY A 121 -3.20 3.34 -4.70
CA GLY A 121 -3.39 4.73 -5.11
C GLY A 121 -4.67 5.36 -4.57
N GLU A 122 -5.75 4.57 -4.44
CA GLU A 122 -7.05 5.08 -4.05
C GLU A 122 -7.08 5.61 -2.61
N TRP A 123 -6.59 4.83 -1.64
CA TRP A 123 -6.74 5.17 -0.23
C TRP A 123 -6.03 6.48 0.16
N PRO A 124 -4.74 6.68 -0.15
CA PRO A 124 -4.10 7.96 0.16
C PRO A 124 -4.76 9.13 -0.58
N MET A 125 -5.29 8.91 -1.81
CA MET A 125 -6.01 9.95 -2.53
C MET A 125 -7.38 10.29 -1.92
N ILE A 126 -8.11 9.32 -1.37
CA ILE A 126 -9.35 9.59 -0.62
C ILE A 126 -9.05 10.52 0.56
N ILE A 127 -8.00 10.23 1.32
CA ILE A 127 -7.61 11.07 2.45
C ILE A 127 -7.18 12.47 1.97
N ASN A 128 -6.35 12.55 0.96
CA ASN A 128 -5.87 13.82 0.42
C ASN A 128 -6.98 14.69 -0.19
N THR A 129 -8.00 14.07 -0.78
CA THR A 129 -9.03 14.78 -1.54
C THR A 129 -10.24 15.20 -0.71
N PHE A 130 -10.65 14.34 0.23
CA PHE A 130 -11.93 14.51 0.93
C PHE A 130 -11.76 14.89 2.41
N THR A 131 -10.54 15.12 2.88
CA THR A 131 -10.27 15.46 4.28
C THR A 131 -9.11 16.46 4.39
N ASP A 132 -8.96 17.05 5.56
CA ASP A 132 -7.81 17.84 6.01
C ASP A 132 -6.82 17.00 6.85
N PHE A 133 -6.91 15.68 6.75
CA PHE A 133 -6.12 14.74 7.54
C PHE A 133 -4.65 14.71 7.13
N ASN A 134 -3.80 14.46 8.11
CA ASN A 134 -2.36 14.39 7.87
C ASN A 134 -1.96 13.07 7.21
N ILE A 135 -1.27 13.18 6.06
CA ILE A 135 -0.64 12.04 5.39
C ILE A 135 0.86 12.08 5.67
N GLY A 136 1.36 11.05 6.36
CA GLY A 136 2.80 10.83 6.59
C GLY A 136 3.41 9.89 5.55
N TYR A 137 4.74 9.82 5.54
CA TYR A 137 5.52 8.84 4.78
C TYR A 137 6.71 8.37 5.61
N MET A 138 6.96 7.06 5.60
CA MET A 138 8.23 6.49 6.08
C MET A 138 8.66 5.34 5.18
N ALA A 139 9.97 5.15 5.06
CA ALA A 139 10.57 4.05 4.32
C ALA A 139 11.21 3.06 5.30
N VAL A 140 11.03 1.76 5.04
CA VAL A 140 11.52 0.67 5.90
C VAL A 140 12.24 -0.41 5.08
N ASP A 141 13.17 -1.12 5.71
CA ASP A 141 13.89 -2.24 5.09
C ASP A 141 13.09 -3.55 5.14
N GLY A 142 12.18 -3.67 6.11
CA GLY A 142 11.39 -4.88 6.34
C GLY A 142 10.45 -5.27 5.21
N LEU A 143 10.16 -4.35 4.27
CA LEU A 143 9.31 -4.59 3.10
C LEU A 143 10.09 -5.06 1.86
N LYS A 144 11.31 -5.55 2.03
CA LYS A 144 12.10 -6.13 0.94
C LYS A 144 11.46 -7.39 0.34
N TYR A 145 11.84 -7.71 -0.89
CA TYR A 145 11.41 -8.92 -1.58
C TYR A 145 12.25 -10.13 -1.18
N VAL A 146 11.60 -11.26 -0.89
CA VAL A 146 12.26 -12.53 -0.56
C VAL A 146 11.68 -13.65 -1.42
N ASN A 147 12.47 -14.15 -2.38
CA ASN A 147 12.04 -15.15 -3.36
C ASN A 147 11.35 -16.39 -2.77
N LYS A 148 11.78 -16.87 -1.60
CA LYS A 148 11.21 -18.07 -0.96
C LYS A 148 9.79 -17.86 -0.41
N LEU A 149 9.44 -16.64 -0.06
CA LEU A 149 8.12 -16.29 0.47
C LEU A 149 7.18 -15.81 -0.63
N ASN A 150 7.75 -15.22 -1.66
CA ASN A 150 7.05 -14.65 -2.80
C ASN A 150 7.16 -15.57 -4.04
N GLN A 151 6.96 -16.90 -3.86
CA GLN A 151 7.00 -17.87 -4.97
C GLN A 151 5.93 -17.53 -6.01
N ASP A 152 6.27 -16.60 -6.88
CA ASP A 152 5.58 -16.48 -8.15
C ASP A 152 5.93 -17.70 -8.98
N ASN A 153 4.92 -18.38 -9.51
CA ASN A 153 5.13 -19.39 -10.55
C ASN A 153 6.05 -18.77 -11.60
N ILE A 154 7.04 -19.54 -12.07
CA ILE A 154 7.95 -19.10 -13.17
C ILE A 154 7.06 -18.62 -14.30
N MET A 155 6.87 -17.31 -14.38
CA MET A 155 6.04 -16.69 -15.41
C MET A 155 6.89 -16.40 -16.62
N ASP A 156 6.33 -16.58 -17.80
CA ASP A 156 6.97 -16.09 -19.03
C ASP A 156 7.34 -14.60 -18.87
N PRO A 157 8.59 -14.20 -19.20
CA PRO A 157 9.05 -12.82 -19.00
C PRO A 157 8.15 -11.77 -19.66
N ILE A 158 7.65 -12.02 -20.87
CA ILE A 158 6.75 -11.09 -21.57
C ILE A 158 5.46 -10.91 -20.78
N LYS A 159 4.91 -12.02 -20.27
CA LYS A 159 3.70 -12.01 -19.46
C LYS A 159 3.93 -11.30 -18.11
N ALA A 160 5.10 -11.50 -17.47
CA ALA A 160 5.46 -10.80 -16.23
C ALA A 160 5.45 -9.28 -16.43
N TRP A 161 6.16 -8.77 -17.44
CA TRP A 161 6.18 -7.34 -17.77
C TRP A 161 4.79 -6.80 -18.12
N SER A 162 4.02 -7.51 -18.96
CA SER A 162 2.68 -7.07 -19.35
C SER A 162 1.73 -6.98 -18.16
N THR A 163 1.77 -7.98 -17.25
CA THR A 163 0.94 -8.00 -16.05
C THR A 163 1.29 -6.86 -15.10
N ARG A 164 2.58 -6.57 -14.91
CA ARG A 164 3.01 -5.48 -14.04
C ARG A 164 2.69 -4.10 -14.62
N LEU A 165 2.82 -3.93 -15.93
CA LEU A 165 2.41 -2.69 -16.60
C LEU A 165 0.90 -2.46 -16.47
N GLU A 166 0.06 -3.49 -16.66
CA GLU A 166 -1.38 -3.41 -16.44
C GLU A 166 -1.70 -3.01 -14.99
N LEU A 167 -1.02 -3.62 -14.01
CA LEU A 167 -1.21 -3.30 -12.60
C LEU A 167 -0.86 -1.85 -12.30
N SER A 168 0.29 -1.36 -12.77
CA SER A 168 0.70 0.04 -12.61
C SER A 168 -0.31 0.99 -13.24
N TYR A 169 -0.83 0.65 -14.42
CA TYR A 169 -1.89 1.43 -15.07
C TYR A 169 -3.15 1.51 -14.20
N ILE A 170 -3.62 0.37 -13.64
CA ILE A 170 -4.82 0.33 -12.79
C ILE A 170 -4.61 1.13 -11.49
N ILE A 171 -3.43 1.06 -10.87
CA ILE A 171 -3.08 1.87 -9.69
C ILE A 171 -3.14 3.36 -10.06
N SER A 172 -2.53 3.74 -11.18
CA SER A 172 -2.53 5.12 -11.67
C SER A 172 -3.96 5.64 -11.97
N GLN A 173 -4.80 4.80 -12.56
CA GLN A 173 -6.21 5.13 -12.79
C GLN A 173 -6.96 5.34 -11.47
N SER A 174 -6.69 4.53 -10.43
CA SER A 174 -7.35 4.71 -9.13
C SER A 174 -7.02 6.06 -8.47
N ILE A 175 -5.81 6.57 -8.68
CA ILE A 175 -5.43 7.93 -8.26
C ILE A 175 -6.28 8.99 -8.97
N LEU A 176 -6.36 8.90 -10.31
CA LEU A 176 -7.07 9.87 -11.13
C LEU A 176 -8.61 9.83 -10.95
N GLU A 177 -9.18 8.65 -10.68
CA GLU A 177 -10.61 8.51 -10.45
C GLU A 177 -11.09 9.22 -9.18
N VAL A 178 -10.28 9.23 -8.13
CA VAL A 178 -10.59 9.96 -6.89
C VAL A 178 -10.52 11.46 -7.15
N THR A 179 -9.51 11.93 -7.86
CA THR A 179 -9.31 13.36 -8.16
C THR A 179 -10.48 13.96 -8.99
N LYS A 180 -11.11 13.16 -9.87
CA LYS A 180 -12.24 13.63 -10.69
C LYS A 180 -13.55 13.82 -9.92
N LYS A 181 -13.62 13.34 -8.68
CA LYS A 181 -14.81 13.40 -7.82
C LYS A 181 -14.80 14.58 -6.85
N SER A 182 -13.71 15.31 -6.80
CA SER A 182 -13.53 16.57 -6.07
C SER A 182 -13.90 17.75 -6.96
#